data_8ead59bc3e6c6ced6a63ed089097a2a8
#
_entry.id   8ead59bc3e6c6ced6a63ed089097a2a8
#
_cell.length_a   1.000
_cell.length_b   1.000
_cell.length_c   1.000
_cell.angle_alpha   90.00
_cell.angle_beta   90.00
_cell.angle_gamma   90.00
#
_symmetry.space_group_name_H-M   'P 1'
#
loop_
_entity.id
_entity.type
_entity.pdbx_description
1 polymer ?
#
loop_
_entity_poly.entity_id
_entity_poly.type
_entity_poly.pdbx_seq_one_letter_code
_entity_poly.pdbx_strand_id
1 'polypeptide(L)'
;MNRNKTMELLLGDDVRALYEQMDNGESKYKMIADDGSYYCRTAASREGAWQNSHLHLHVTEHYLVQTGWIAYASYEGQSILHLRIVTEGHHIVVHPGVHHNLYMSAGSVIHTIKYGMNTASDWTASPELDRLTQSLSEYEILQKGS
;
A
#
# COMPACT_ATOMS: atom_id res chain seq x y z
N MET A 1 -7.53 -2.23 -22.49
CA MET A 1 -7.51 -2.84 -21.16
C MET A 1 -6.11 -2.74 -20.57
N ASN A 2 -6.02 -2.05 -19.47
CA ASN A 2 -4.74 -1.95 -18.80
C ASN A 2 -4.42 -3.25 -18.05
N ARG A 3 -3.15 -3.62 -18.03
CA ARG A 3 -2.70 -4.84 -17.37
C ARG A 3 -1.43 -4.57 -16.62
N ASN A 4 -1.32 -5.16 -15.47
CA ASN A 4 -0.08 -5.10 -14.72
C ASN A 4 1.04 -5.73 -15.54
N LYS A 5 2.17 -5.03 -15.60
CA LYS A 5 3.39 -5.58 -16.20
C LYS A 5 4.29 -5.99 -15.06
N THR A 6 4.72 -7.23 -15.09
CA THR A 6 5.60 -7.78 -14.07
C THR A 6 6.88 -8.28 -14.72
N MET A 7 8.01 -7.86 -14.17
CA MET A 7 9.32 -8.38 -14.53
C MET A 7 9.96 -8.96 -13.28
N GLU A 8 10.45 -10.18 -13.36
CA GLU A 8 11.08 -10.86 -12.23
C GLU A 8 12.54 -11.12 -12.51
N LEU A 9 13.38 -10.83 -11.53
CA LEU A 9 14.81 -11.11 -11.55
C LEU A 9 15.18 -11.89 -10.30
N LEU A 10 15.98 -12.93 -10.47
CA LEU A 10 16.53 -13.67 -9.34
C LEU A 10 17.83 -12.99 -8.90
N LEU A 11 17.86 -12.56 -7.64
CA LEU A 11 19.02 -11.87 -7.05
C LEU A 11 19.92 -12.79 -6.25
N GLY A 12 19.67 -14.09 -6.30
CA GLY A 12 20.39 -15.12 -5.55
C GLY A 12 19.46 -16.29 -5.37
N ASP A 13 19.86 -17.24 -4.55
CA ASP A 13 19.09 -18.47 -4.38
C ASP A 13 17.85 -18.27 -3.52
N ASP A 14 17.80 -17.19 -2.72
CA ASP A 14 16.79 -16.97 -1.69
C ASP A 14 16.06 -15.63 -1.77
N VAL A 15 16.34 -14.80 -2.78
CA VAL A 15 15.69 -13.51 -2.95
C VAL A 15 15.22 -13.33 -4.38
N ARG A 16 13.98 -12.92 -4.53
CA ARG A 16 13.38 -12.57 -5.83
C ARG A 16 13.20 -11.06 -5.90
N ALA A 17 13.51 -10.48 -7.06
CA ALA A 17 13.20 -9.09 -7.36
C ALA A 17 12.12 -9.03 -8.43
N LEU A 18 11.12 -8.16 -8.22
CA LEU A 18 10.00 -7.98 -9.14
C LEU A 18 9.80 -6.49 -9.41
N TYR A 19 9.47 -6.19 -10.66
CA TYR A 19 8.97 -4.87 -11.04
C TYR A 19 7.54 -5.04 -11.54
N GLU A 20 6.61 -4.25 -11.01
CA GLU A 20 5.21 -4.30 -11.41
C GLU A 20 4.71 -2.90 -11.75
N GLN A 21 3.98 -2.81 -12.87
CA GLN A 21 3.20 -1.64 -13.23
C GLN A 21 1.75 -1.93 -12.87
N MET A 22 1.18 -1.17 -11.95
CA MET A 22 -0.16 -1.42 -11.43
C MET A 22 -1.24 -0.74 -12.28
N ASP A 23 -2.47 -1.23 -12.19
CA ASP A 23 -3.59 -0.69 -12.96
C ASP A 23 -3.93 0.76 -12.58
N ASN A 24 -3.67 1.15 -11.34
CA ASN A 24 -3.90 2.53 -10.89
C ASN A 24 -2.77 3.49 -11.26
N GLY A 25 -1.78 3.03 -12.04
CA GLY A 25 -0.65 3.85 -12.49
C GLY A 25 0.58 3.81 -11.62
N GLU A 26 0.54 3.12 -10.49
CA GLU A 26 1.69 2.99 -9.60
C GLU A 26 2.72 2.03 -10.17
N SER A 27 4.00 2.29 -9.86
CA SER A 27 5.11 1.40 -10.16
C SER A 27 5.68 0.86 -8.86
N LYS A 28 5.93 -0.45 -8.81
CA LYS A 28 6.44 -1.11 -7.61
C LYS A 28 7.70 -1.91 -7.93
N TYR A 29 8.74 -1.67 -7.14
CA TYR A 29 9.95 -2.50 -7.12
C TYR A 29 9.95 -3.28 -5.82
N LYS A 30 9.97 -4.60 -5.92
CA LYS A 30 9.83 -5.50 -4.77
C LYS A 30 11.05 -6.41 -4.64
N MET A 31 11.41 -6.70 -3.40
CA MET A 31 12.32 -7.80 -3.07
C MET A 31 11.61 -8.69 -2.06
N ILE A 32 11.57 -9.99 -2.34
CA ILE A 32 10.90 -10.96 -1.51
C ILE A 32 11.88 -12.10 -1.22
N ALA A 33 12.14 -12.34 0.07
CA ALA A 33 13.00 -13.43 0.49
C ALA A 33 12.21 -14.72 0.70
N ASP A 34 12.93 -15.84 0.75
CA ASP A 34 12.30 -17.16 0.95
C ASP A 34 11.57 -17.28 2.28
N ASP A 35 12.02 -16.55 3.30
CA ASP A 35 11.34 -16.52 4.61
C ASP A 35 10.09 -15.63 4.63
N GLY A 36 9.74 -15.03 3.49
CA GLY A 36 8.60 -14.13 3.36
C GLY A 36 8.90 -12.66 3.66
N SER A 37 10.11 -12.33 4.09
CA SER A 37 10.50 -10.93 4.27
C SER A 37 10.32 -10.18 2.97
N TYR A 38 9.77 -8.96 3.07
CA TYR A 38 9.28 -8.23 1.90
C TYR A 38 9.68 -6.77 1.99
N TYR A 39 10.17 -6.26 0.88
CA TYR A 39 10.41 -4.84 0.70
C TYR A 39 9.79 -4.38 -0.61
N CYS A 40 9.24 -3.18 -0.62
CA CYS A 40 8.69 -2.58 -1.84
C CYS A 40 8.92 -1.06 -1.84
N ARG A 41 9.40 -0.56 -2.97
CA ARG A 41 9.37 0.87 -3.25
C ARG A 41 8.21 1.13 -4.22
N THR A 42 7.26 1.97 -3.82
CA THR A 42 6.11 2.35 -4.65
C THR A 42 6.24 3.81 -5.07
N ALA A 43 6.18 4.05 -6.36
CA ALA A 43 6.08 5.39 -6.92
C ALA A 43 4.66 5.61 -7.43
N ALA A 44 4.06 6.74 -7.05
CA ALA A 44 2.69 7.06 -7.40
C ALA A 44 2.52 7.33 -8.89
N SER A 45 1.28 7.26 -9.35
CA SER A 45 0.90 7.71 -10.68
C SER A 45 1.05 9.24 -10.79
N ARG A 46 0.90 9.74 -12.02
CA ARG A 46 0.99 11.20 -12.28
C ARG A 46 -0.13 11.98 -11.59
N GLU A 47 -1.26 11.36 -11.35
CA GLU A 47 -2.46 12.04 -10.84
C GLU A 47 -2.74 11.72 -9.37
N GLY A 48 -2.07 10.75 -8.82
CA GLY A 48 -2.43 10.19 -7.53
C GLY A 48 -3.58 9.21 -7.65
N ALA A 49 -3.68 8.27 -6.72
CA ALA A 49 -4.73 7.26 -6.76
C ALA A 49 -4.83 6.50 -5.45
N TRP A 50 -6.02 5.93 -5.22
CA TRP A 50 -6.23 4.91 -4.21
C TRP A 50 -5.63 3.58 -4.65
N GLN A 51 -5.15 2.82 -3.70
CA GLN A 51 -4.86 1.39 -3.86
C GLN A 51 -6.14 0.58 -3.62
N ASN A 52 -6.02 -0.74 -3.50
CA ASN A 52 -7.13 -1.61 -3.14
C ASN A 52 -7.10 -1.90 -1.64
N SER A 53 -8.25 -1.72 -1.00
CA SER A 53 -8.39 -1.97 0.42
C SER A 53 -8.24 -3.44 0.76
N HIS A 54 -7.47 -3.73 1.81
CA HIS A 54 -7.18 -5.11 2.20
C HIS A 54 -6.75 -5.19 3.66
N LEU A 55 -6.52 -6.42 4.11
CA LEU A 55 -5.89 -6.70 5.39
C LEU A 55 -4.96 -7.89 5.24
N HIS A 56 -4.00 -7.98 6.15
CA HIS A 56 -3.14 -9.15 6.31
C HIS A 56 -3.45 -9.79 7.65
N LEU A 57 -3.50 -11.11 7.70
CA LEU A 57 -3.85 -11.83 8.93
C LEU A 57 -2.65 -12.04 9.85
N HIS A 58 -1.45 -12.12 9.29
CA HIS A 58 -0.26 -12.55 10.03
C HIS A 58 0.92 -11.60 9.94
N VAL A 59 0.94 -10.68 8.98
CA VAL A 59 2.10 -9.80 8.78
C VAL A 59 1.85 -8.43 9.34
N THR A 60 2.94 -7.79 9.76
CA THR A 60 3.00 -6.37 10.11
C THR A 60 3.62 -5.62 8.94
N GLU A 61 3.05 -4.48 8.58
CA GLU A 61 3.58 -3.61 7.54
C GLU A 61 4.04 -2.28 8.13
N HIS A 62 5.11 -1.73 7.55
CA HIS A 62 5.51 -0.36 7.79
C HIS A 62 5.55 0.39 6.46
N TYR A 63 5.00 1.59 6.45
CA TYR A 63 5.11 2.51 5.32
C TYR A 63 5.91 3.73 5.75
N LEU A 64 6.94 4.07 4.99
CA LEU A 64 7.75 5.26 5.18
C LEU A 64 7.58 6.16 3.95
N VAL A 65 7.21 7.42 4.16
CA VAL A 65 7.06 8.37 3.06
C VAL A 65 8.40 9.01 2.74
N GLN A 66 8.91 8.77 1.54
CA GLN A 66 10.14 9.39 1.07
C GLN A 66 9.87 10.77 0.49
N THR A 67 8.85 10.90 -0.34
CA THR A 67 8.53 12.11 -1.10
C THR A 67 7.03 12.27 -1.16
N GLY A 68 6.54 13.50 -1.02
CA GLY A 68 5.12 13.80 -1.11
C GLY A 68 4.37 13.42 0.16
N TRP A 69 3.13 13.01 0.00
CA TRP A 69 2.28 12.61 1.12
C TRP A 69 1.36 11.47 0.70
N ILE A 70 0.89 10.75 1.69
CA ILE A 70 -0.12 9.71 1.50
C ILE A 70 -1.25 9.93 2.49
N ALA A 71 -2.43 9.41 2.17
CA ALA A 71 -3.50 9.25 3.15
C ALA A 71 -3.60 7.78 3.52
N TYR A 72 -3.52 7.51 4.80
CA TYR A 72 -3.73 6.18 5.34
C TYR A 72 -5.17 6.08 5.81
N ALA A 73 -5.91 5.15 5.24
CA ALA A 73 -7.30 4.89 5.60
C ALA A 73 -7.38 3.57 6.36
N SER A 74 -8.07 3.56 7.49
CA SER A 74 -8.39 2.33 8.22
C SER A 74 -9.88 2.28 8.54
N TYR A 75 -10.36 1.08 8.80
CA TYR A 75 -11.77 0.80 8.98
C TYR A 75 -11.95 -0.04 10.24
N GLU A 76 -12.80 0.46 11.12
CA GLU A 76 -13.19 -0.26 12.34
C GLU A 76 -14.67 -0.56 12.25
N GLY A 77 -15.19 -1.49 11.67
CA GLY A 77 -16.58 -1.89 11.63
C GLY A 77 -17.62 -0.77 11.68
N GLN A 78 -18.88 -1.04 11.45
CA GLN A 78 -19.97 -0.07 11.51
C GLN A 78 -19.77 1.15 10.61
N SER A 79 -19.05 0.97 9.51
CA SER A 79 -18.76 2.03 8.52
C SER A 79 -17.96 3.21 9.09
N ILE A 80 -17.18 2.98 10.14
CA ILE A 80 -16.30 4.02 10.71
C ILE A 80 -14.98 4.05 9.96
N LEU A 81 -14.78 5.14 9.25
CA LEU A 81 -13.56 5.40 8.47
C LEU A 81 -12.64 6.33 9.23
N HIS A 82 -11.38 5.95 9.39
CA HIS A 82 -10.33 6.81 9.91
C HIS A 82 -9.37 7.16 8.77
N LEU A 83 -9.05 8.44 8.65
CA LEU A 83 -8.08 8.95 7.66
C LEU A 83 -6.97 9.70 8.39
N ARG A 84 -5.75 9.47 7.95
CA ARG A 84 -4.58 10.16 8.47
C ARG A 84 -3.65 10.51 7.32
N ILE A 85 -3.22 11.77 7.27
CA ILE A 85 -2.24 12.24 6.31
C ILE A 85 -0.83 12.00 6.87
N VAL A 86 0.02 11.37 6.08
CA VAL A 86 1.40 11.08 6.44
C VAL A 86 2.31 11.76 5.43
N THR A 87 3.23 12.58 5.93
CA THR A 87 4.10 13.41 5.10
C THR A 87 5.54 12.89 5.09
N GLU A 88 6.39 13.53 4.30
CA GLU A 88 7.80 13.14 4.16
C GLU A 88 8.50 12.89 5.49
N GLY A 89 9.24 11.79 5.55
CA GLY A 89 10.01 11.40 6.72
C GLY A 89 9.21 10.75 7.83
N HIS A 90 7.89 10.65 7.67
CA HIS A 90 7.03 9.99 8.66
C HIS A 90 6.63 8.60 8.20
N HIS A 91 6.22 7.77 9.14
CA HIS A 91 5.85 6.39 8.85
C HIS A 91 4.59 5.98 9.58
N ILE A 92 3.99 4.89 9.11
CA ILE A 92 2.84 4.24 9.74
C ILE A 92 3.14 2.75 9.88
N VAL A 93 2.69 2.18 10.99
CA VAL A 93 2.72 0.74 11.23
C VAL A 93 1.31 0.21 11.10
N VAL A 94 1.14 -0.86 10.32
CA VAL A 94 -0.13 -1.55 10.13
C VAL A 94 0.00 -2.94 10.75
N HIS A 95 -0.74 -3.16 11.84
CA HIS A 95 -0.72 -4.45 12.53
C HIS A 95 -1.60 -5.49 11.81
N PRO A 96 -1.37 -6.79 12.05
CA PRO A 96 -2.24 -7.82 11.49
C PRO A 96 -3.71 -7.58 11.82
N GLY A 97 -4.59 -7.88 10.86
CA GLY A 97 -6.03 -7.76 11.02
C GLY A 97 -6.61 -6.37 10.77
N VAL A 98 -5.78 -5.37 10.54
CA VAL A 98 -6.26 -4.01 10.29
C VAL A 98 -6.64 -3.84 8.83
N HIS A 99 -7.90 -3.54 8.57
CA HIS A 99 -8.38 -3.17 7.24
C HIS A 99 -7.82 -1.80 6.87
N HIS A 100 -7.13 -1.69 5.76
CA HIS A 100 -6.47 -0.45 5.39
C HIS A 100 -6.40 -0.24 3.88
N ASN A 101 -6.19 1.01 3.52
CA ASN A 101 -5.94 1.43 2.15
C ASN A 101 -5.05 2.68 2.18
N LEU A 102 -4.37 2.92 1.07
CA LEU A 102 -3.56 4.12 0.89
C LEU A 102 -4.05 4.90 -0.32
N TYR A 103 -4.13 6.21 -0.17
CA TYR A 103 -4.13 7.14 -1.28
C TYR A 103 -2.73 7.73 -1.40
N MET A 104 -2.12 7.59 -2.57
CA MET A 104 -0.80 8.18 -2.81
C MET A 104 -0.96 9.45 -3.63
N SER A 105 -0.46 10.56 -3.12
CA SER A 105 -0.48 11.82 -3.87
C SER A 105 0.37 11.74 -5.13
N ALA A 106 0.08 12.60 -6.11
CA ALA A 106 0.84 12.64 -7.37
C ALA A 106 2.34 12.76 -7.09
N GLY A 107 3.12 11.86 -7.70
CA GLY A 107 4.58 11.89 -7.57
C GLY A 107 5.13 11.45 -6.23
N SER A 108 4.29 10.99 -5.31
CA SER A 108 4.79 10.50 -4.02
C SER A 108 5.54 9.19 -4.16
N VAL A 109 6.44 8.93 -3.22
CA VAL A 109 7.24 7.71 -3.16
C VAL A 109 7.24 7.20 -1.73
N ILE A 110 6.93 5.92 -1.58
CA ILE A 110 6.96 5.26 -0.27
C ILE A 110 7.81 3.99 -0.31
N HIS A 111 8.28 3.61 0.84
CA HIS A 111 8.95 2.33 1.08
C HIS A 111 8.08 1.50 2.01
N THR A 112 7.91 0.23 1.70
CA THR A 112 7.12 -0.70 2.50
C THR A 112 7.97 -1.88 2.89
N ILE A 113 7.94 -2.25 4.17
CA ILE A 113 8.45 -3.54 4.61
C ILE A 113 7.32 -4.34 5.23
N LYS A 114 7.37 -5.65 5.02
CA LYS A 114 6.45 -6.60 5.65
C LYS A 114 7.25 -7.69 6.31
N TYR A 115 6.83 -8.10 7.50
CA TYR A 115 7.48 -9.19 8.22
C TYR A 115 6.46 -9.89 9.12
N GLY A 116 6.86 -11.04 9.62
CA GLY A 116 6.02 -11.92 10.40
C GLY A 116 5.84 -13.23 9.65
N MET A 117 4.73 -13.91 9.86
CA MET A 117 4.41 -15.14 9.13
C MET A 117 3.83 -14.80 7.76
N ASN A 118 4.68 -14.27 6.89
CA ASN A 118 4.26 -13.79 5.58
C ASN A 118 4.24 -14.94 4.57
N THR A 119 3.07 -15.18 3.99
CA THR A 119 2.92 -16.04 2.83
C THR A 119 2.40 -15.21 1.66
N ALA A 120 2.63 -15.70 0.46
CA ALA A 120 2.16 -14.99 -0.75
C ALA A 120 0.64 -14.81 -0.78
N SER A 121 -0.09 -15.61 -0.01
CA SER A 121 -1.56 -15.58 0.05
C SER A 121 -2.10 -14.77 1.23
N ASP A 122 -1.26 -14.14 2.05
CA ASP A 122 -1.72 -13.35 3.20
C ASP A 122 -2.19 -11.96 2.75
N TRP A 123 -3.26 -11.95 1.98
CA TRP A 123 -3.90 -10.75 1.48
C TRP A 123 -5.39 -11.04 1.34
N THR A 124 -6.21 -10.27 2.03
CA THR A 124 -7.67 -10.42 1.98
C THR A 124 -8.28 -9.08 1.63
N ALA A 125 -9.10 -9.05 0.59
CA ALA A 125 -9.78 -7.83 0.16
C ALA A 125 -10.73 -7.31 1.24
N SER A 126 -10.88 -5.99 1.30
CA SER A 126 -11.79 -5.31 2.20
C SER A 126 -12.79 -4.47 1.40
N PRO A 127 -13.88 -5.09 0.90
CA PRO A 127 -14.85 -4.38 0.07
C PRO A 127 -15.54 -3.22 0.79
N GLU A 128 -15.77 -3.35 2.10
CA GLU A 128 -16.38 -2.26 2.87
C GLU A 128 -15.51 -1.01 2.87
N LEU A 129 -14.22 -1.18 3.07
CA LEU A 129 -13.30 -0.05 3.07
C LEU A 129 -13.17 0.55 1.66
N ASP A 130 -13.20 -0.27 0.62
CA ASP A 130 -13.24 0.24 -0.75
C ASP A 130 -14.46 1.13 -0.99
N ARG A 131 -15.63 0.72 -0.51
CA ARG A 131 -16.83 1.55 -0.63
C ARG A 131 -16.69 2.90 0.05
N LEU A 132 -15.93 2.96 1.14
CA LEU A 132 -15.73 4.21 1.90
C LEU A 132 -14.62 5.09 1.31
N THR A 133 -13.70 4.53 0.53
CA THR A 133 -12.49 5.26 0.09
C THR A 133 -12.46 5.56 -1.40
N GLN A 134 -12.84 4.63 -2.27
CA GLN A 134 -12.58 4.74 -3.71
C GLN A 134 -13.24 5.96 -4.36
N SER A 135 -14.32 6.46 -3.81
CA SER A 135 -15.02 7.65 -4.34
C SER A 135 -14.51 8.96 -3.74
N LEU A 136 -13.64 8.92 -2.74
CA LEU A 136 -13.14 10.14 -2.11
C LEU A 136 -12.12 10.81 -3.05
N SER A 137 -12.35 12.07 -3.36
CA SER A 137 -11.40 12.89 -4.11
C SER A 137 -10.25 13.34 -3.20
N GLU A 138 -9.17 13.79 -3.82
CA GLU A 138 -8.05 14.35 -3.07
C GLU A 138 -8.49 15.53 -2.18
N TYR A 139 -9.35 16.38 -2.70
CA TYR A 139 -9.91 17.49 -1.92
C TYR A 139 -10.62 16.99 -0.67
N GLU A 140 -11.49 15.99 -0.81
CA GLU A 140 -12.22 15.41 0.33
C GLU A 140 -11.29 14.75 1.34
N ILE A 141 -10.26 14.06 0.85
CA ILE A 141 -9.24 13.43 1.69
C ILE A 141 -8.56 14.49 2.56
N LEU A 142 -8.12 15.59 1.96
CA LEU A 142 -7.42 16.66 2.68
C LEU A 142 -8.32 17.38 3.67
N GLN A 143 -9.62 17.45 3.41
CA GLN A 143 -10.57 18.03 4.36
C GLN A 143 -10.81 17.12 5.57
N LYS A 144 -10.78 15.81 5.39
CA LYS A 144 -11.10 14.84 6.43
C LYS A 144 -9.88 14.38 7.23
N GLY A 145 -8.71 14.38 6.61
CA GLY A 145 -7.50 13.72 7.10
C GLY A 145 -6.47 14.63 7.76
N SER A 146 -6.87 15.71 8.32
CA SER A 146 -5.93 16.64 8.96
C SER A 146 -5.22 16.05 10.19
#